data_28c00ca6d6cdc70aaa585f2afe7266ac
#
_entry.id   28c00ca6d6cdc70aaa585f2afe7266ac
#
_cell.length_a   1.000
_cell.length_b   1.000
_cell.length_c   1.000
_cell.angle_alpha   90.00
_cell.angle_beta   90.00
_cell.angle_gamma   90.00
#
_symmetry.space_group_name_H-M   'P 1'
#
loop_
_entity.id
_entity.type
_entity.pdbx_description
1 polymer ?
#
loop_
_entity_poly.entity_id
_entity_poly.type
_entity_poly.pdbx_seq_one_letter_code
_entity_poly.pdbx_strand_id
1 'polypeptide(L)'
;NAGRYQISQDRAPTRVLKASEVRDVVPTAINRTMAGNRSPYEVLGKRYRVMSSEEGYFERGVASWYGEKFHGHKTSNGEIFDMYEVSAAHKSLPIPSFLKVTNLDNNRSIVVRVNDRGPFHGDRIIDLSYAAAVKLGYADRGTARVELEAIVVKGDAPRERIEQPQLARVGGGKIANQYLQVGAYSKRGSAQEVAEQLQGLTRQPVR
;
A
#
# COMPACT_ATOMS: atom_id res chain seq x y z
N ASN A 1 -4.95 18.25 3.15
CA ASN A 1 -3.59 17.60 3.23
C ASN A 1 -2.43 18.49 2.75
N ALA A 2 -2.61 19.80 2.66
CA ALA A 2 -1.59 20.73 2.17
C ALA A 2 -0.35 20.88 3.09
N GLY A 3 -0.36 20.34 4.30
CA GLY A 3 0.74 20.44 5.25
C GLY A 3 1.61 19.18 5.40
N ARG A 4 1.30 18.09 4.69
CA ARG A 4 2.04 16.83 4.87
C ARG A 4 3.37 16.79 4.09
N TYR A 5 3.48 17.54 3.01
CA TYR A 5 4.65 17.53 2.14
C TYR A 5 5.33 18.90 2.12
N GLN A 6 6.66 18.90 2.22
CA GLN A 6 7.46 20.14 2.24
C GLN A 6 7.58 20.80 0.86
N ILE A 7 7.43 20.03 -0.22
CA ILE A 7 7.47 20.50 -1.60
C ILE A 7 6.09 20.40 -2.26
N SER A 8 5.70 21.47 -2.95
CA SER A 8 4.37 21.55 -3.60
C SER A 8 4.30 20.70 -4.86
N GLN A 9 5.37 20.63 -5.65
CA GLN A 9 5.48 19.82 -6.87
C GLN A 9 6.53 18.73 -6.68
N ASP A 10 6.26 17.56 -7.24
CA ASP A 10 7.24 16.48 -7.29
C ASP A 10 8.36 16.82 -8.27
N ARG A 11 9.58 16.38 -7.97
CA ARG A 11 10.76 16.65 -8.79
C ARG A 11 11.72 15.47 -8.82
N ALA A 12 12.56 15.45 -9.84
CA ALA A 12 13.65 14.50 -9.95
C ALA A 12 14.67 14.70 -8.82
N PRO A 13 15.31 13.63 -8.36
CA PRO A 13 16.32 13.70 -7.31
C PRO A 13 17.58 14.43 -7.81
N THR A 14 18.28 15.02 -6.85
CA THR A 14 19.62 15.61 -7.10
C THR A 14 20.68 14.54 -7.36
N ARG A 15 20.53 13.35 -6.73
CA ARG A 15 21.41 12.20 -6.99
C ARG A 15 20.88 11.39 -8.18
N VAL A 16 21.68 11.30 -9.22
CA VAL A 16 21.37 10.48 -10.41
C VAL A 16 21.87 9.05 -10.16
N LEU A 17 20.97 8.08 -10.30
CA LEU A 17 21.30 6.65 -10.25
C LEU A 17 21.69 6.13 -11.64
N LYS A 18 22.63 5.18 -11.67
CA LYS A 18 22.87 4.35 -12.85
C LYS A 18 22.04 3.07 -12.77
N ALA A 19 21.53 2.57 -13.89
CA ALA A 19 20.76 1.33 -13.91
C ALA A 19 21.51 0.11 -13.34
N SER A 20 22.84 0.10 -13.39
CA SER A 20 23.70 -0.94 -12.82
C SER A 20 23.75 -0.91 -11.28
N GLU A 21 23.41 0.22 -10.65
CA GLU A 21 23.39 0.38 -9.20
C GLU A 21 22.07 -0.11 -8.59
N VAL A 22 21.02 -0.23 -9.42
CA VAL A 22 19.69 -0.65 -8.99
C VAL A 22 19.62 -2.18 -8.95
N ARG A 23 19.33 -2.71 -7.77
CA ARG A 23 19.15 -4.15 -7.53
C ARG A 23 17.67 -4.52 -7.64
N ASP A 24 17.40 -5.71 -8.18
CA ASP A 24 16.06 -6.27 -8.19
C ASP A 24 15.61 -6.63 -6.77
N VAL A 25 14.31 -6.53 -6.52
CA VAL A 25 13.72 -7.04 -5.30
C VAL A 25 13.60 -8.56 -5.40
N VAL A 26 14.03 -9.25 -4.37
CA VAL A 26 13.84 -10.70 -4.27
C VAL A 26 12.48 -10.94 -3.59
N PRO A 27 11.51 -11.56 -4.28
CA PRO A 27 10.24 -11.90 -3.67
C PRO A 27 10.40 -12.85 -2.49
N THR A 28 9.79 -12.49 -1.37
CA THR A 28 9.82 -13.28 -0.12
C THR A 28 8.40 -13.50 0.40
N ALA A 29 8.24 -14.44 1.33
CA ALA A 29 6.96 -14.64 2.00
C ALA A 29 6.43 -13.34 2.62
N ILE A 30 5.14 -13.08 2.48
CA ILE A 30 4.50 -11.81 2.81
C ILE A 30 3.54 -11.99 3.97
N ASN A 31 3.71 -11.17 5.01
CA ASN A 31 2.69 -10.95 6.04
C ASN A 31 1.90 -9.68 5.69
N ARG A 32 0.63 -9.86 5.29
CA ARG A 32 -0.28 -8.74 5.01
C ARG A 32 -1.06 -8.36 6.24
N THR A 33 -1.12 -7.05 6.49
CA THR A 33 -1.95 -6.44 7.54
C THR A 33 -3.09 -5.65 6.91
N MET A 34 -3.96 -5.08 7.74
CA MET A 34 -5.01 -4.16 7.27
C MET A 34 -4.46 -2.81 6.81
N ALA A 35 -3.19 -2.48 7.12
CA ALA A 35 -2.56 -1.25 6.67
C ALA A 35 -2.49 -1.20 5.14
N GLY A 36 -3.17 -0.22 4.55
CA GLY A 36 -3.32 -0.07 3.11
C GLY A 36 -4.25 -1.08 2.42
N ASN A 37 -4.79 -2.09 3.13
CA ASN A 37 -5.64 -3.15 2.56
C ASN A 37 -7.13 -3.02 2.90
N ARG A 38 -7.54 -1.95 3.58
CA ARG A 38 -8.98 -1.69 3.81
C ARG A 38 -9.70 -1.54 2.47
N SER A 39 -10.84 -2.22 2.33
CA SER A 39 -11.61 -2.23 1.09
C SER A 39 -13.12 -2.14 1.39
N PRO A 40 -13.89 -1.24 0.73
CA PRO A 40 -13.39 -0.23 -0.19
C PRO A 40 -12.66 0.91 0.53
N TYR A 41 -11.89 1.71 -0.22
CA TYR A 41 -11.32 2.95 0.25
C TYR A 41 -11.61 4.09 -0.75
N GLU A 42 -11.53 5.35 -0.30
CA GLU A 42 -11.87 6.50 -1.12
C GLU A 42 -10.72 7.52 -1.18
N VAL A 43 -10.41 8.00 -2.37
CA VAL A 43 -9.44 9.06 -2.62
C VAL A 43 -9.98 10.00 -3.68
N LEU A 44 -9.96 11.32 -3.41
CA LEU A 44 -10.44 12.36 -4.33
C LEU A 44 -11.88 12.12 -4.82
N GLY A 45 -12.77 11.64 -3.93
CA GLY A 45 -14.16 11.35 -4.24
C GLY A 45 -14.39 10.09 -5.08
N LYS A 46 -13.34 9.36 -5.45
CA LYS A 46 -13.42 8.11 -6.19
C LYS A 46 -13.21 6.91 -5.28
N ARG A 47 -14.09 5.93 -5.39
CA ARG A 47 -14.04 4.69 -4.61
C ARG A 47 -13.23 3.62 -5.33
N TYR A 48 -12.32 2.99 -4.59
CA TYR A 48 -11.46 1.89 -5.06
C TYR A 48 -11.71 0.64 -4.23
N ARG A 49 -11.48 -0.52 -4.82
CA ARG A 49 -11.56 -1.82 -4.14
C ARG A 49 -10.20 -2.52 -4.19
N VAL A 50 -9.80 -3.09 -3.08
CA VAL A 50 -8.61 -3.95 -3.02
C VAL A 50 -9.03 -5.36 -3.44
N MET A 51 -8.22 -5.98 -4.29
CA MET A 51 -8.41 -7.36 -4.74
C MET A 51 -8.17 -8.32 -3.59
N SER A 52 -8.84 -9.46 -3.61
CA SER A 52 -8.63 -10.51 -2.60
C SER A 52 -7.30 -11.25 -2.78
N SER A 53 -6.75 -11.25 -3.98
CA SER A 53 -5.48 -11.89 -4.34
C SER A 53 -4.85 -11.19 -5.52
N GLU A 54 -3.54 -11.28 -5.63
CA GLU A 54 -2.75 -10.91 -6.80
C GLU A 54 -2.61 -12.06 -7.81
N GLU A 55 -3.03 -13.26 -7.45
CA GLU A 55 -2.86 -14.45 -8.29
C GLU A 55 -3.49 -14.26 -9.67
N GLY A 56 -2.70 -14.53 -10.71
CA GLY A 56 -3.10 -14.35 -12.10
C GLY A 56 -3.26 -12.89 -12.56
N TYR A 57 -2.87 -11.92 -11.71
CA TYR A 57 -2.94 -10.52 -12.13
C TYR A 57 -1.96 -10.23 -13.26
N PHE A 58 -2.51 -9.68 -14.33
CA PHE A 58 -1.80 -9.26 -15.52
C PHE A 58 -2.48 -8.02 -16.09
N GLU A 59 -1.71 -6.95 -16.39
CA GLU A 59 -2.27 -5.73 -16.98
C GLU A 59 -1.23 -5.02 -17.84
N ARG A 60 -1.67 -4.37 -18.92
CA ARG A 60 -0.87 -3.47 -19.75
C ARG A 60 -1.41 -2.06 -19.67
N GLY A 61 -0.53 -1.08 -19.54
CA GLY A 61 -0.93 0.32 -19.46
C GLY A 61 0.24 1.25 -19.31
N VAL A 62 -0.03 2.44 -18.79
CA VAL A 62 0.98 3.49 -18.60
C VAL A 62 1.45 3.48 -17.15
N ALA A 63 2.77 3.46 -16.99
CA ALA A 63 3.46 3.72 -15.72
C ALA A 63 3.99 5.14 -15.68
N SER A 64 4.06 5.73 -14.49
CA SER A 64 4.94 6.85 -14.19
C SER A 64 5.81 6.53 -12.97
N TRP A 65 6.49 7.51 -12.44
CA TRP A 65 7.25 7.35 -11.20
C TRP A 65 7.04 8.56 -10.28
N TYR A 66 7.24 8.37 -8.99
CA TYR A 66 7.11 9.37 -7.94
C TYR A 66 8.47 9.54 -7.23
N GLY A 67 8.79 10.77 -6.86
CA GLY A 67 10.15 11.17 -6.52
C GLY A 67 10.27 11.87 -5.18
N GLU A 68 11.00 12.96 -5.17
CA GLU A 68 11.50 13.62 -3.96
C GLU A 68 10.40 14.11 -3.02
N LYS A 69 9.26 14.51 -3.54
CA LYS A 69 8.10 14.96 -2.74
C LYS A 69 7.64 13.93 -1.73
N PHE A 70 7.73 12.66 -2.07
CA PHE A 70 7.23 11.54 -1.27
C PHE A 70 8.33 10.85 -0.45
N HIS A 71 9.59 11.15 -0.76
CA HIS A 71 10.75 10.54 -0.10
C HIS A 71 10.73 10.80 1.42
N GLY A 72 10.99 9.76 2.22
CA GLY A 72 10.95 9.81 3.68
C GLY A 72 9.56 9.77 4.32
N HIS A 73 8.49 9.78 3.52
CA HIS A 73 7.10 9.67 4.02
C HIS A 73 6.62 8.23 4.08
N LYS A 74 5.65 7.97 4.95
CA LYS A 74 5.02 6.66 5.08
C LYS A 74 4.16 6.34 3.87
N THR A 75 4.33 5.16 3.33
CA THR A 75 3.46 4.52 2.35
C THR A 75 2.16 4.05 3.01
N SER A 76 1.21 3.58 2.21
CA SER A 76 -0.10 3.12 2.69
C SER A 76 -0.03 1.90 3.61
N ASN A 77 0.99 1.05 3.46
CA ASN A 77 1.22 -0.08 4.37
C ASN A 77 2.07 0.27 5.61
N GLY A 78 2.53 1.54 5.72
CA GLY A 78 3.28 2.05 6.86
C GLY A 78 4.80 2.00 6.73
N GLU A 79 5.34 1.45 5.65
CA GLU A 79 6.78 1.50 5.32
C GLU A 79 7.21 2.94 4.98
N ILE A 80 8.48 3.26 5.10
CA ILE A 80 9.01 4.55 4.65
C ILE A 80 9.33 4.45 3.15
N PHE A 81 8.81 5.38 2.37
CA PHE A 81 9.15 5.47 0.95
C PHE A 81 10.57 5.99 0.76
N ASP A 82 11.40 5.19 0.12
CA ASP A 82 12.70 5.61 -0.39
C ASP A 82 12.66 5.55 -1.92
N MET A 83 12.85 6.71 -2.57
CA MET A 83 12.85 6.81 -4.02
C MET A 83 14.02 6.07 -4.68
N TYR A 84 15.07 5.77 -3.92
CA TYR A 84 16.25 5.04 -4.39
C TYR A 84 16.13 3.52 -4.20
N GLU A 85 15.11 3.06 -3.48
CA GLU A 85 14.73 1.67 -3.35
C GLU A 85 13.69 1.28 -4.40
N VAL A 86 13.62 -0.02 -4.72
CA VAL A 86 12.72 -0.52 -5.76
C VAL A 86 11.34 -0.84 -5.17
N SER A 87 10.39 0.06 -5.40
CA SER A 87 9.02 -0.06 -4.91
C SER A 87 7.99 0.48 -5.92
N ALA A 88 6.71 0.27 -5.63
CA ALA A 88 5.61 0.71 -6.47
C ALA A 88 4.34 1.01 -5.67
N ALA A 89 3.49 1.87 -6.26
CA ALA A 89 2.12 2.13 -5.82
C ALA A 89 1.11 1.57 -6.83
N HIS A 90 0.10 0.85 -6.34
CA HIS A 90 -0.96 0.26 -7.15
C HIS A 90 -2.35 0.46 -6.50
N LYS A 91 -3.38 0.68 -7.34
CA LYS A 91 -4.75 1.00 -6.87
C LYS A 91 -5.41 -0.15 -6.14
N SER A 92 -5.34 -1.36 -6.67
CA SER A 92 -6.21 -2.48 -6.28
C SER A 92 -5.50 -3.74 -5.81
N LEU A 93 -4.22 -3.94 -6.10
CA LEU A 93 -3.50 -5.12 -5.60
C LEU A 93 -3.43 -5.13 -4.08
N PRO A 94 -3.53 -6.30 -3.42
CA PRO A 94 -3.25 -6.39 -1.99
C PRO A 94 -1.78 -6.05 -1.73
N ILE A 95 -1.50 -5.25 -0.70
CA ILE A 95 -0.14 -4.83 -0.35
C ILE A 95 0.32 -5.40 0.99
N PRO A 96 1.61 -5.81 1.09
CA PRO A 96 2.56 -5.87 0.00
C PRO A 96 2.28 -6.99 -1.00
N SER A 97 2.73 -6.80 -2.25
CA SER A 97 2.78 -7.82 -3.29
C SER A 97 4.00 -7.59 -4.18
N PHE A 98 4.31 -8.53 -5.06
CA PHE A 98 5.41 -8.39 -6.00
C PHE A 98 4.90 -8.44 -7.43
N LEU A 99 5.45 -7.57 -8.26
CA LEU A 99 5.19 -7.53 -9.69
C LEU A 99 6.49 -7.59 -10.46
N LYS A 100 6.49 -8.38 -11.55
CA LYS A 100 7.41 -8.16 -12.64
C LYS A 100 6.84 -7.06 -13.52
N VAL A 101 7.59 -5.99 -13.72
CA VAL A 101 7.24 -4.87 -14.59
C VAL A 101 8.16 -4.91 -15.79
N THR A 102 7.58 -4.94 -16.99
CA THR A 102 8.32 -4.92 -18.26
C THR A 102 8.00 -3.65 -19.02
N ASN A 103 9.00 -2.88 -19.37
CA ASN A 103 8.86 -1.73 -20.27
C ASN A 103 8.74 -2.24 -21.72
N LEU A 104 7.58 -2.02 -22.34
CA LEU A 104 7.25 -2.52 -23.68
C LEU A 104 8.02 -1.82 -24.82
N ASP A 105 8.63 -0.68 -24.53
CA ASP A 105 9.38 0.07 -25.56
C ASP A 105 10.83 -0.44 -25.74
N ASN A 106 11.40 -1.10 -24.70
CA ASN A 106 12.79 -1.55 -24.71
C ASN A 106 13.02 -2.95 -24.14
N ASN A 107 11.94 -3.66 -23.74
CA ASN A 107 11.93 -5.00 -23.16
C ASN A 107 12.75 -5.16 -21.85
N ARG A 108 13.11 -4.06 -21.18
CA ARG A 108 13.72 -4.13 -19.85
C ARG A 108 12.66 -4.50 -18.82
N SER A 109 13.01 -5.33 -17.87
CA SER A 109 12.13 -5.71 -16.78
C SER A 109 12.80 -5.59 -15.43
N ILE A 110 11.98 -5.45 -14.37
CA ILE A 110 12.40 -5.41 -12.98
C ILE A 110 11.30 -6.02 -12.10
N VAL A 111 11.69 -6.65 -11.01
CA VAL A 111 10.76 -7.06 -9.96
C VAL A 111 10.65 -5.92 -8.94
N VAL A 112 9.43 -5.48 -8.66
CA VAL A 112 9.14 -4.41 -7.71
C VAL A 112 8.27 -4.91 -6.56
N ARG A 113 8.45 -4.27 -5.38
CA ARG A 113 7.57 -4.45 -4.24
C ARG A 113 6.47 -3.39 -4.26
N VAL A 114 5.23 -3.82 -4.39
CA VAL A 114 4.06 -2.93 -4.28
C VAL A 114 3.74 -2.75 -2.80
N ASN A 115 3.92 -1.54 -2.26
CA ASN A 115 3.74 -1.23 -0.85
C ASN A 115 2.91 0.06 -0.62
N ASP A 116 2.41 0.69 -1.69
CA ASP A 116 1.64 1.93 -1.60
C ASP A 116 0.40 1.91 -2.48
N ARG A 117 -0.50 2.91 -2.27
CA ARG A 117 -1.73 3.16 -3.02
C ARG A 117 -1.57 4.31 -4.00
N GLY A 118 -2.08 4.12 -5.20
CA GLY A 118 -2.03 5.03 -6.34
C GLY A 118 -1.82 4.24 -7.63
N PRO A 119 -1.68 4.92 -8.77
CA PRO A 119 -1.86 6.35 -9.03
C PRO A 119 -3.33 6.80 -8.97
N PHE A 120 -3.57 8.04 -8.53
CA PHE A 120 -4.93 8.59 -8.43
C PHE A 120 -5.24 9.65 -9.50
N HIS A 121 -4.26 9.97 -10.36
CA HIS A 121 -4.39 10.94 -11.44
C HIS A 121 -4.12 10.26 -12.79
N GLY A 122 -4.95 10.59 -13.79
CA GLY A 122 -4.85 10.05 -15.16
C GLY A 122 -5.15 8.54 -15.24
N ASP A 123 -4.85 7.98 -16.41
CA ASP A 123 -5.13 6.56 -16.76
C ASP A 123 -3.94 5.63 -16.47
N ARG A 124 -3.04 6.06 -15.60
CA ARG A 124 -1.89 5.24 -15.20
C ARG A 124 -2.37 4.04 -14.38
N ILE A 125 -1.68 2.92 -14.59
CA ILE A 125 -1.96 1.67 -13.87
C ILE A 125 -1.03 1.48 -12.66
N ILE A 126 0.18 2.04 -12.70
CA ILE A 126 1.19 1.91 -11.67
C ILE A 126 2.05 3.17 -11.59
N ASP A 127 2.49 3.55 -10.40
CA ASP A 127 3.56 4.51 -10.19
C ASP A 127 4.75 3.78 -9.53
N LEU A 128 5.92 3.91 -10.14
CA LEU A 128 7.15 3.26 -9.68
C LEU A 128 8.03 4.24 -8.89
N SER A 129 8.95 3.71 -8.09
CA SER A 129 10.02 4.52 -7.52
C SER A 129 10.96 5.03 -8.63
N TYR A 130 11.72 6.08 -8.35
CA TYR A 130 12.75 6.59 -9.26
C TYR A 130 13.76 5.51 -9.66
N ALA A 131 14.25 4.72 -8.68
CA ALA A 131 15.17 3.63 -8.95
C ALA A 131 14.61 2.62 -9.96
N ALA A 132 13.36 2.21 -9.82
CA ALA A 132 12.71 1.30 -10.76
C ALA A 132 12.57 1.92 -12.16
N ALA A 133 12.21 3.21 -12.25
CA ALA A 133 12.12 3.92 -13.52
C ALA A 133 13.48 4.04 -14.25
N VAL A 134 14.57 4.28 -13.49
CA VAL A 134 15.95 4.28 -14.02
C VAL A 134 16.32 2.90 -14.58
N LYS A 135 16.05 1.82 -13.84
CA LYS A 135 16.34 0.45 -14.28
C LYS A 135 15.58 0.09 -15.55
N LEU A 136 14.32 0.49 -15.64
CA LEU A 136 13.47 0.28 -16.82
C LEU A 136 13.80 1.25 -17.98
N GLY A 137 14.60 2.29 -17.74
CA GLY A 137 15.09 3.20 -18.79
C GLY A 137 14.06 4.22 -19.28
N TYR A 138 13.19 4.71 -18.39
CA TYR A 138 12.23 5.75 -18.75
C TYR A 138 12.17 6.93 -17.76
N ALA A 139 13.06 6.97 -16.77
CA ALA A 139 13.06 8.04 -15.76
C ALA A 139 13.05 9.44 -16.37
N ASP A 140 13.83 9.68 -17.42
CA ASP A 140 13.93 10.99 -18.11
C ASP A 140 12.66 11.35 -18.89
N ARG A 141 11.91 10.34 -19.36
CA ARG A 141 10.65 10.54 -20.10
C ARG A 141 9.43 10.69 -19.16
N GLY A 142 9.59 10.34 -17.90
CA GLY A 142 8.54 10.41 -16.87
C GLY A 142 7.48 9.32 -16.96
N THR A 143 7.22 8.74 -18.14
CA THR A 143 6.23 7.69 -18.35
C THR A 143 6.73 6.64 -19.35
N ALA A 144 6.16 5.42 -19.26
CA ALA A 144 6.38 4.34 -20.20
C ALA A 144 5.14 3.45 -20.34
N ARG A 145 5.03 2.76 -21.47
CA ARG A 145 4.10 1.65 -21.61
C ARG A 145 4.69 0.42 -20.95
N VAL A 146 3.95 -0.18 -20.05
CA VAL A 146 4.42 -1.33 -19.28
C VAL A 146 3.43 -2.48 -19.30
N GLU A 147 3.98 -3.67 -19.07
CA GLU A 147 3.27 -4.88 -18.74
C GLU A 147 3.56 -5.23 -17.29
N LEU A 148 2.51 -5.55 -16.55
CA LEU A 148 2.54 -5.97 -15.15
C LEU A 148 2.15 -7.44 -15.06
N GLU A 149 2.96 -8.23 -14.35
CA GLU A 149 2.69 -9.64 -14.06
C GLU A 149 2.93 -9.90 -12.58
N ALA A 150 1.93 -10.42 -11.87
CA ALA A 150 2.07 -10.69 -10.44
C ALA A 150 2.95 -11.92 -10.19
N ILE A 151 3.79 -11.80 -9.17
CA ILE A 151 4.62 -12.89 -8.68
C ILE A 151 4.03 -13.37 -7.36
N VAL A 152 3.52 -14.60 -7.35
CA VAL A 152 3.03 -15.28 -6.14
C VAL A 152 4.16 -16.09 -5.52
N VAL A 153 4.53 -15.77 -4.29
CA VAL A 153 5.52 -16.53 -3.55
C VAL A 153 4.83 -17.73 -2.90
N LYS A 154 5.16 -18.94 -3.34
CA LYS A 154 4.67 -20.18 -2.72
C LYS A 154 5.25 -20.29 -1.32
N GLY A 155 4.40 -20.42 -0.31
CA GLY A 155 4.82 -20.53 1.09
C GLY A 155 4.52 -19.28 1.91
N ASP A 156 3.73 -18.33 1.39
CA ASP A 156 3.13 -17.28 2.21
C ASP A 156 2.38 -17.94 3.36
N ALA A 157 2.62 -17.44 4.59
CA ALA A 157 1.91 -17.88 5.78
C ALA A 157 0.40 -17.89 5.49
N PRO A 158 -0.34 -18.89 6.02
CA PRO A 158 -1.78 -18.97 5.80
C PRO A 158 -2.36 -17.59 6.02
N ARG A 159 -3.08 -17.06 5.03
CA ARG A 159 -3.84 -15.83 5.20
C ARG A 159 -4.66 -16.03 6.47
N GLU A 160 -4.35 -15.34 7.55
CA GLU A 160 -5.38 -15.15 8.56
C GLU A 160 -6.54 -14.57 7.76
N ARG A 161 -7.53 -15.42 7.54
CA ARG A 161 -8.81 -15.01 7.00
C ARG A 161 -9.29 -13.98 8.01
N ILE A 162 -9.13 -12.70 7.68
CA ILE A 162 -9.73 -11.62 8.46
C ILE A 162 -11.22 -11.86 8.23
N GLU A 163 -11.78 -12.74 9.06
CA GLU A 163 -13.22 -12.90 9.15
C GLU A 163 -13.71 -11.51 9.51
N GLN A 164 -14.40 -10.88 8.56
CA GLN A 164 -15.23 -9.74 8.92
C GLN A 164 -16.09 -10.26 10.08
N PRO A 165 -16.14 -9.57 11.21
CA PRO A 165 -16.98 -10.02 12.31
C PRO A 165 -18.38 -10.18 11.72
N GLN A 166 -18.80 -11.43 11.53
CA GLN A 166 -20.17 -11.72 11.21
C GLN A 166 -20.94 -11.17 12.41
N LEU A 167 -21.75 -10.14 12.17
CA LEU A 167 -22.74 -9.71 13.13
C LEU A 167 -23.57 -10.95 13.47
N ALA A 168 -23.19 -11.61 14.55
CA ALA A 168 -23.95 -12.73 15.08
C ALA A 168 -25.37 -12.20 15.31
N ARG A 169 -26.34 -12.78 14.60
CA ARG A 169 -27.75 -12.55 14.90
C ARG A 169 -27.95 -13.02 16.32
N VAL A 170 -28.07 -12.09 17.25
CA VAL A 170 -28.34 -12.35 18.66
C VAL A 170 -29.76 -12.88 18.76
N GLY A 171 -29.90 -14.20 18.83
CA GLY A 171 -31.10 -14.83 19.33
C GLY A 171 -31.21 -14.49 20.82
N GLY A 172 -32.40 -14.03 21.25
CA GLY A 172 -32.67 -13.47 22.57
C GLY A 172 -32.38 -14.43 23.74
N GLY A 173 -31.15 -14.39 24.23
CA GLY A 173 -30.69 -15.00 25.46
C GLY A 173 -30.05 -13.94 26.35
N LYS A 174 -30.24 -14.00 27.67
CA LYS A 174 -29.67 -13.06 28.64
C LYS A 174 -28.17 -12.94 28.45
N ILE A 175 -27.72 -11.74 28.07
CA ILE A 175 -26.31 -11.41 27.74
C ILE A 175 -25.57 -11.18 29.07
N ALA A 176 -24.73 -12.13 29.48
CA ALA A 176 -23.77 -11.91 30.54
C ALA A 176 -22.47 -11.37 29.92
N ASN A 177 -22.11 -10.12 30.27
CA ASN A 177 -20.81 -9.48 30.03
C ASN A 177 -20.19 -9.65 28.62
N GLN A 178 -20.74 -8.97 27.63
CA GLN A 178 -20.05 -8.80 26.33
C GLN A 178 -19.15 -7.59 26.39
N TYR A 179 -17.89 -7.76 25.97
CA TYR A 179 -16.91 -6.69 25.84
C TYR A 179 -16.60 -6.45 24.37
N LEU A 180 -16.61 -5.18 23.93
CA LEU A 180 -16.15 -4.77 22.63
C LEU A 180 -14.73 -4.23 22.78
N GLN A 181 -13.73 -4.89 22.19
CA GLN A 181 -12.38 -4.37 22.15
C GLN A 181 -12.30 -3.28 21.09
N VAL A 182 -12.08 -2.03 21.49
CA VAL A 182 -12.04 -0.86 20.59
C VAL A 182 -10.63 -0.57 20.05
N GLY A 183 -9.59 -1.11 20.70
CA GLY A 183 -8.22 -0.97 20.27
C GLY A 183 -7.24 -1.76 21.14
N ALA A 184 -6.01 -1.90 20.66
CA ALA A 184 -4.88 -2.40 21.41
C ALA A 184 -3.79 -1.33 21.41
N TYR A 185 -3.30 -0.94 22.59
CA TYR A 185 -2.37 0.16 22.76
C TYR A 185 -1.10 -0.33 23.45
N SER A 186 0.05 0.09 22.92
CA SER A 186 1.37 -0.23 23.51
C SER A 186 1.70 0.65 24.73
N LYS A 187 1.01 1.79 24.88
CA LYS A 187 1.19 2.71 26.01
C LYS A 187 -0.11 2.87 26.79
N ARG A 188 -0.03 2.73 28.13
CA ARG A 188 -1.17 2.84 29.03
C ARG A 188 -1.89 4.19 28.94
N GLY A 189 -1.16 5.30 28.73
CA GLY A 189 -1.73 6.64 28.59
C GLY A 189 -2.67 6.76 27.37
N SER A 190 -2.28 6.22 26.22
CA SER A 190 -3.11 6.26 24.99
C SER A 190 -4.39 5.43 25.13
N ALA A 191 -4.33 4.31 25.88
CA ALA A 191 -5.53 3.52 26.18
C ALA A 191 -6.49 4.28 27.09
N GLN A 192 -5.96 5.02 28.04
CA GLN A 192 -6.75 5.77 29.03
C GLN A 192 -7.44 6.98 28.41
N GLU A 193 -6.78 7.73 27.52
CA GLU A 193 -7.38 8.84 26.74
C GLU A 193 -8.59 8.38 25.91
N VAL A 194 -8.44 7.24 25.22
CA VAL A 194 -9.53 6.70 24.40
C VAL A 194 -10.66 6.15 25.27
N ALA A 195 -10.36 5.55 26.40
CA ALA A 195 -11.36 5.09 27.36
C ALA A 195 -12.20 6.26 27.90
N GLU A 196 -11.56 7.40 28.24
CA GLU A 196 -12.26 8.62 28.70
C GLU A 196 -13.14 9.22 27.61
N GLN A 197 -12.66 9.29 26.35
CA GLN A 197 -13.47 9.76 25.23
C GLN A 197 -14.71 8.88 24.99
N LEU A 198 -14.56 7.57 25.06
CA LEU A 198 -15.65 6.61 24.87
C LEU A 198 -16.63 6.62 26.06
N GLN A 199 -16.15 6.85 27.28
CA GLN A 199 -17.01 6.93 28.47
C GLN A 199 -18.03 8.09 28.36
N GLY A 200 -17.65 9.20 27.68
CA GLY A 200 -18.58 10.31 27.39
C GLY A 200 -19.66 9.96 26.34
N LEU A 201 -19.46 8.93 25.55
CA LEU A 201 -20.36 8.53 24.46
C LEU A 201 -21.23 7.32 24.79
N THR A 202 -20.97 6.61 25.86
CA THR A 202 -21.68 5.39 26.26
C THR A 202 -22.12 5.43 27.71
N ARG A 203 -23.27 4.79 28.01
CA ARG A 203 -23.73 4.56 29.38
C ARG A 203 -23.14 3.28 30.02
N GLN A 204 -22.34 2.54 29.22
CA GLN A 204 -21.67 1.32 29.69
C GLN A 204 -20.25 1.66 30.17
N PRO A 205 -19.74 0.99 31.23
CA PRO A 205 -18.38 1.25 31.70
C PRO A 205 -17.34 0.83 30.64
N VAL A 206 -16.38 1.73 30.36
CA VAL A 206 -15.23 1.45 29.51
C VAL A 206 -14.06 1.02 30.42
N ARG A 207 -13.45 -0.13 30.14
CA ARG A 207 -12.35 -0.71 30.91
C ARG A 207 -11.15 -1.01 30.01
#